data_f66f244dab50704189ed36bb910c1684
#
_entry.id   f66f244dab50704189ed36bb910c1684
#
_cell.length_a   1.000
_cell.length_b   1.000
_cell.length_c   1.000
_cell.angle_alpha   90.00
_cell.angle_beta   90.00
_cell.angle_gamma   90.00
#
_symmetry.space_group_name_H-M   'P 1'
#
loop_
_entity.id
_entity.type
_entity.pdbx_description
1 polymer ?
#
loop_
_entity_poly.entity_id
_entity_poly.type
_entity_poly.pdbx_seq_one_letter_code
_entity_poly.pdbx_strand_id
1 'polypeptide(L)'
;MLVVEGIHALNPELTAHVPSEQVYRVYASAFTTILLDSHNYVPTTDNRLLRRIIRDYKYRGVSAQETIHRWPSVRAGENKWIFPYQENADAMFNTAMLFELAVIKSQAEPLLEMVPENCPEYSEAYRLRKFLKYIKPIPNRQVPPTSLLREFLGGSSFKY
;
A
#
# COMPACT_ATOMS: atom_id res chain seq x y z
N MET A 1 -23.00 -5.82 -15.66
CA MET A 1 -21.61 -5.33 -15.57
C MET A 1 -20.84 -6.31 -14.70
N LEU A 2 -19.67 -6.78 -15.17
CA LEU A 2 -18.74 -7.62 -14.40
C LEU A 2 -17.57 -6.74 -13.97
N VAL A 3 -17.19 -6.78 -12.69
CA VAL A 3 -15.99 -6.11 -12.16
C VAL A 3 -14.99 -7.20 -11.81
N VAL A 4 -13.78 -7.10 -12.35
CA VAL A 4 -12.67 -8.03 -12.11
C VAL A 4 -11.51 -7.24 -11.47
N GLU A 5 -10.94 -7.75 -10.39
CA GLU A 5 -9.77 -7.15 -9.76
C GLU A 5 -8.64 -8.16 -9.62
N GLY A 6 -7.42 -7.67 -9.65
CA GLY A 6 -6.22 -8.48 -9.42
C GLY A 6 -4.99 -7.93 -10.12
N ILE A 7 -3.83 -8.50 -9.78
CA ILE A 7 -2.52 -8.07 -10.32
C ILE A 7 -2.39 -8.28 -11.83
N HIS A 8 -3.23 -9.12 -12.42
CA HIS A 8 -3.26 -9.41 -13.86
C HIS A 8 -4.39 -8.69 -14.61
N ALA A 9 -5.22 -7.90 -13.91
CA ALA A 9 -6.42 -7.31 -14.51
C ALA A 9 -6.11 -6.32 -15.67
N LEU A 10 -4.94 -5.71 -15.69
CA LEU A 10 -4.49 -4.82 -16.78
C LEU A 10 -3.79 -5.55 -17.94
N ASN A 11 -3.51 -6.86 -17.80
CA ASN A 11 -2.90 -7.62 -18.88
C ASN A 11 -3.93 -7.80 -20.01
N PRO A 12 -3.65 -7.31 -21.24
CA PRO A 12 -4.58 -7.40 -22.36
C PRO A 12 -4.91 -8.84 -22.76
N GLU A 13 -4.04 -9.81 -22.48
CA GLU A 13 -4.30 -11.22 -22.74
C GLU A 13 -5.50 -11.75 -21.97
N LEU A 14 -5.76 -11.21 -20.78
CA LEU A 14 -6.91 -11.61 -19.95
C LEU A 14 -8.25 -11.31 -20.64
N THR A 15 -8.30 -10.26 -21.44
CA THR A 15 -9.51 -9.77 -22.11
C THR A 15 -9.41 -9.84 -23.63
N ALA A 16 -8.51 -10.67 -24.18
CA ALA A 16 -8.23 -10.73 -25.62
C ALA A 16 -9.45 -11.09 -26.49
N HIS A 17 -10.44 -11.80 -25.91
CA HIS A 17 -11.68 -12.20 -26.59
C HIS A 17 -12.86 -11.25 -26.34
N VAL A 18 -12.66 -10.17 -25.56
CA VAL A 18 -13.70 -9.18 -25.28
C VAL A 18 -13.42 -7.94 -26.13
N PRO A 19 -14.42 -7.43 -26.89
CA PRO A 19 -14.25 -6.20 -27.66
C PRO A 19 -13.78 -5.05 -26.76
N SER A 20 -12.81 -4.28 -27.23
CA SER A 20 -12.14 -3.23 -26.44
C SER A 20 -13.11 -2.17 -25.91
N GLU A 21 -14.13 -1.83 -26.69
CA GLU A 21 -15.20 -0.90 -26.33
C GLU A 21 -16.09 -1.38 -25.19
N GLN A 22 -16.02 -2.67 -24.81
CA GLN A 22 -16.75 -3.25 -23.69
C GLN A 22 -15.91 -3.40 -22.42
N VAL A 23 -14.63 -3.01 -22.48
CA VAL A 23 -13.68 -3.13 -21.36
C VAL A 23 -13.24 -1.74 -20.92
N TYR A 24 -13.38 -1.46 -19.63
CA TYR A 24 -12.85 -0.25 -19.01
C TYR A 24 -11.85 -0.63 -17.91
N ARG A 25 -10.63 -0.17 -18.04
CA ARG A 25 -9.52 -0.54 -17.18
C ARG A 25 -9.15 0.58 -16.23
N VAL A 26 -9.08 0.26 -14.95
CA VAL A 26 -8.68 1.22 -13.91
C VAL A 26 -7.41 0.74 -13.23
N TYR A 27 -6.38 1.56 -13.25
CA TYR A 27 -5.18 1.33 -12.46
C TYR A 27 -5.29 2.06 -11.11
N ALA A 28 -5.50 1.30 -10.04
CA ALA A 28 -5.57 1.83 -8.68
C ALA A 28 -4.24 1.62 -7.96
N SER A 29 -3.58 2.69 -7.52
CA SER A 29 -2.33 2.61 -6.78
C SER A 29 -2.19 3.76 -5.79
N ALA A 30 -1.36 3.56 -4.75
CA ALA A 30 -1.05 4.58 -3.76
C ALA A 30 0.17 5.40 -4.22
N PHE A 31 -0.04 6.37 -5.10
CA PHE A 31 1.02 7.28 -5.53
C PHE A 31 1.22 8.38 -4.50
N THR A 32 2.35 8.34 -3.80
CA THR A 32 2.69 9.42 -2.87
C THR A 32 3.26 10.61 -3.63
N THR A 33 2.69 11.80 -3.35
CA THR A 33 3.10 13.07 -3.97
C THR A 33 3.65 14.06 -2.94
N ILE A 34 3.92 13.56 -1.72
CA ILE A 34 4.35 14.39 -0.60
C ILE A 34 5.85 14.52 -0.60
N LEU A 35 6.33 15.77 -0.52
CA LEU A 35 7.71 16.09 -0.19
C LEU A 35 7.83 16.27 1.32
N LEU A 36 8.88 15.69 1.92
CA LEU A 36 9.24 15.91 3.31
C LEU A 36 9.99 17.22 3.50
N ASP A 37 10.80 17.54 2.51
CA ASP A 37 11.55 18.79 2.37
C ASP A 37 11.81 19.09 0.89
N SER A 38 12.64 20.08 0.57
CA SER A 38 12.93 20.47 -0.81
C SER A 38 13.68 19.42 -1.65
N HIS A 39 14.18 18.33 -1.05
CA HIS A 39 15.00 17.31 -1.71
C HIS A 39 14.47 15.89 -1.51
N ASN A 40 13.68 15.64 -0.45
CA ASN A 40 13.25 14.32 -0.08
C ASN A 40 11.74 14.15 -0.27
N TYR A 41 11.36 13.16 -1.06
CA TYR A 41 9.97 12.76 -1.21
C TYR A 41 9.65 11.50 -0.39
N VAL A 42 8.39 11.28 -0.11
CA VAL A 42 7.90 10.03 0.48
C VAL A 42 7.88 8.96 -0.60
N PRO A 43 8.72 7.90 -0.49
CA PRO A 43 8.68 6.83 -1.48
C PRO A 43 7.33 6.10 -1.48
N THR A 44 6.73 5.94 -2.64
CA THR A 44 5.49 5.16 -2.82
C THR A 44 5.64 3.73 -2.28
N THR A 45 6.83 3.16 -2.45
CA THR A 45 7.15 1.82 -1.94
C THR A 45 7.08 1.73 -0.43
N ASP A 46 7.51 2.77 0.29
CA ASP A 46 7.49 2.80 1.76
C ASP A 46 6.06 2.89 2.28
N ASN A 47 5.25 3.78 1.69
CA ASN A 47 3.84 3.87 2.04
C ASN A 47 3.11 2.55 1.81
N ARG A 48 3.36 1.89 0.69
CA ARG A 48 2.77 0.59 0.36
C ARG A 48 3.24 -0.52 1.30
N LEU A 49 4.52 -0.53 1.67
CA LEU A 49 5.05 -1.49 2.64
C LEU A 49 4.42 -1.29 4.02
N LEU A 50 4.29 -0.05 4.49
CA LEU A 50 3.62 0.26 5.77
C LEU A 50 2.15 -0.19 5.77
N ARG A 51 1.40 0.11 4.71
CA ARG A 51 0.03 -0.41 4.51
C ARG A 51 0.00 -1.94 4.59
N ARG A 52 0.95 -2.59 3.89
CA ARG A 52 1.03 -4.05 3.86
C ARG A 52 1.31 -4.65 5.23
N ILE A 53 2.25 -4.10 5.98
CA ILE A 53 2.59 -4.55 7.35
C ILE A 53 1.36 -4.50 8.24
N ILE A 54 0.63 -3.39 8.25
CA ILE A 54 -0.56 -3.23 9.08
C ILE A 54 -1.65 -4.24 8.67
N ARG A 55 -1.92 -4.35 7.36
CA ARG A 55 -2.95 -5.26 6.84
C ARG A 55 -2.62 -6.73 7.11
N ASP A 56 -1.38 -7.14 6.83
CA ASP A 56 -0.96 -8.53 7.00
C ASP A 56 -0.98 -8.92 8.47
N TYR A 57 -0.55 -8.05 9.37
CA TYR A 57 -0.66 -8.28 10.81
C TYR A 57 -2.12 -8.42 11.25
N LYS A 58 -2.97 -7.49 10.86
CA LYS A 58 -4.34 -7.38 11.34
C LYS A 58 -5.26 -8.50 10.84
N TYR A 59 -5.15 -8.85 9.56
CA TYR A 59 -6.10 -9.74 8.90
C TYR A 59 -5.54 -11.12 8.55
N ARG A 60 -4.22 -11.30 8.61
CA ARG A 60 -3.55 -12.53 8.19
C ARG A 60 -2.68 -13.14 9.28
N GLY A 61 -2.50 -12.45 10.41
CA GLY A 61 -1.64 -12.90 11.50
C GLY A 61 -0.15 -12.97 11.14
N VAL A 62 0.29 -12.23 10.10
CA VAL A 62 1.67 -12.21 9.61
C VAL A 62 2.43 -11.08 10.29
N SER A 63 3.61 -11.37 10.83
CA SER A 63 4.45 -10.39 11.50
C SER A 63 5.03 -9.34 10.54
N ALA A 64 5.46 -8.19 11.10
CA ALA A 64 6.18 -7.17 10.32
C ALA A 64 7.48 -7.73 9.73
N GLN A 65 8.19 -8.57 10.49
CA GLN A 65 9.40 -9.25 10.01
C GLN A 65 9.11 -10.09 8.77
N GLU A 66 8.11 -10.97 8.80
CA GLU A 66 7.74 -11.82 7.65
C GLU A 66 7.26 -10.99 6.46
N THR A 67 6.53 -9.91 6.70
CA THR A 67 6.08 -9.00 5.62
C THR A 67 7.28 -8.33 4.94
N ILE A 68 8.24 -7.83 5.71
CA ILE A 68 9.48 -7.23 5.19
C ILE A 68 10.30 -8.29 4.43
N HIS A 69 10.43 -9.49 4.98
CA HIS A 69 11.13 -10.61 4.33
C HIS A 69 10.57 -10.93 2.93
N ARG A 70 9.24 -10.93 2.80
CA ARG A 70 8.55 -11.22 1.54
C ARG A 70 8.50 -10.04 0.57
N TRP A 71 8.80 -8.82 1.04
CA TRP A 71 8.63 -7.60 0.24
C TRP A 71 9.40 -7.59 -1.08
N PRO A 72 10.67 -8.05 -1.18
CA PRO A 72 11.37 -8.15 -2.45
C PRO A 72 10.64 -9.00 -3.50
N SER A 73 10.03 -10.11 -3.10
CA SER A 73 9.23 -10.97 -3.99
C SER A 73 7.96 -10.26 -4.48
N VAL A 74 7.29 -9.50 -3.61
CA VAL A 74 6.15 -8.67 -4.00
C VAL A 74 6.55 -7.64 -5.05
N ARG A 75 7.68 -6.95 -4.83
CA ARG A 75 8.24 -5.98 -5.78
C ARG A 75 8.60 -6.59 -7.13
N ALA A 76 9.19 -7.80 -7.11
CA ALA A 76 9.47 -8.54 -8.34
C ALA A 76 8.17 -8.86 -9.11
N GLY A 77 7.11 -9.24 -8.40
CA GLY A 77 5.78 -9.48 -8.99
C GLY A 77 5.18 -8.21 -9.62
N GLU A 78 5.28 -7.06 -8.95
CA GLU A 78 4.82 -5.78 -9.48
C GLU A 78 5.56 -5.38 -10.75
N ASN A 79 6.88 -5.51 -10.76
CA ASN A 79 7.72 -5.21 -11.91
C ASN A 79 7.40 -6.12 -13.12
N LYS A 80 6.99 -7.36 -12.87
CA LYS A 80 6.70 -8.34 -13.93
C LYS A 80 5.25 -8.25 -14.44
N TRP A 81 4.28 -8.02 -13.54
CA TRP A 81 2.87 -8.26 -13.84
C TRP A 81 1.96 -7.02 -13.75
N ILE A 82 2.46 -5.91 -13.21
CA ILE A 82 1.67 -4.69 -13.04
C ILE A 82 2.23 -3.55 -13.88
N PHE A 83 3.47 -3.15 -13.64
CA PHE A 83 4.04 -1.95 -14.24
C PHE A 83 4.15 -2.01 -15.78
N PRO A 84 4.44 -3.16 -16.42
CA PRO A 84 4.44 -3.21 -17.89
C PRO A 84 3.09 -2.94 -18.54
N TYR A 85 2.00 -3.09 -17.78
CA TYR A 85 0.62 -2.95 -18.27
C TYR A 85 -0.10 -1.71 -17.74
N GLN A 86 0.54 -0.87 -16.93
CA GLN A 86 -0.11 0.28 -16.33
C GLN A 86 -0.62 1.30 -17.37
N GLU A 87 0.09 1.42 -18.50
CA GLU A 87 -0.29 2.31 -19.61
C GLU A 87 -1.52 1.81 -20.40
N ASN A 88 -1.95 0.56 -20.16
CA ASN A 88 -3.19 0.02 -20.74
C ASN A 88 -4.45 0.49 -19.99
N ALA A 89 -4.30 1.24 -18.91
CA ALA A 89 -5.42 1.73 -18.14
C ALA A 89 -6.10 2.92 -18.83
N ASP A 90 -7.43 2.87 -18.89
CA ASP A 90 -8.27 3.99 -19.34
C ASP A 90 -8.34 5.13 -18.30
N ALA A 91 -8.16 4.77 -17.01
CA ALA A 91 -8.10 5.72 -15.92
C ALA A 91 -7.10 5.29 -14.83
N MET A 92 -6.45 6.28 -14.20
CA MET A 92 -5.60 6.08 -13.02
C MET A 92 -6.29 6.63 -11.78
N PHE A 93 -6.39 5.80 -10.74
CA PHE A 93 -6.96 6.19 -9.46
C PHE A 93 -5.89 6.17 -8.37
N ASN A 94 -5.55 7.36 -7.86
CA ASN A 94 -4.61 7.49 -6.76
C ASN A 94 -5.32 7.24 -5.42
N THR A 95 -4.92 6.17 -4.73
CA THR A 95 -5.48 5.80 -3.41
C THR A 95 -4.69 6.39 -2.24
N ALA A 96 -3.57 7.09 -2.47
CA ALA A 96 -2.82 7.74 -1.41
C ALA A 96 -3.53 9.00 -0.92
N MET A 97 -3.54 9.18 0.39
CA MET A 97 -4.07 10.39 1.04
C MET A 97 -2.94 11.19 1.66
N LEU A 98 -2.99 12.53 1.57
CA LEU A 98 -1.94 13.42 2.08
C LEU A 98 -1.65 13.21 3.56
N PHE A 99 -2.66 12.88 4.37
CA PHE A 99 -2.54 12.67 5.81
C PHE A 99 -2.34 11.21 6.22
N GLU A 100 -2.25 10.31 5.26
CA GLU A 100 -2.24 8.87 5.49
C GLU A 100 -1.15 8.41 6.45
N LEU A 101 0.10 8.81 6.20
CA LEU A 101 1.24 8.44 7.04
C LEU A 101 1.05 8.90 8.48
N ALA A 102 0.46 10.08 8.69
CA ALA A 102 0.19 10.61 10.02
C ALA A 102 -0.83 9.75 10.79
N VAL A 103 -1.77 9.14 10.08
CA VAL A 103 -2.80 8.29 10.69
C VAL A 103 -2.30 6.87 10.92
N ILE A 104 -1.63 6.26 9.92
CA ILE A 104 -1.17 4.87 10.03
C ILE A 104 0.05 4.70 10.93
N LYS A 105 0.80 5.78 11.21
CA LYS A 105 1.99 5.78 12.07
C LYS A 105 1.75 5.07 13.39
N SER A 106 0.67 5.40 14.08
CA SER A 106 0.34 4.85 15.40
C SER A 106 0.12 3.34 15.41
N GLN A 107 -0.16 2.74 14.26
CA GLN A 107 -0.28 1.29 14.10
C GLN A 107 1.01 0.68 13.56
N ALA A 108 1.70 1.36 12.67
CA ALA A 108 2.92 0.85 12.04
C ALA A 108 4.12 0.81 13.01
N GLU A 109 4.33 1.87 13.80
CA GLU A 109 5.50 1.96 14.70
C GLU A 109 5.60 0.78 15.66
N PRO A 110 4.54 0.39 16.42
CA PRO A 110 4.64 -0.75 17.33
C PRO A 110 4.97 -2.06 16.61
N LEU A 111 4.42 -2.28 15.41
CA LEU A 111 4.69 -3.48 14.62
C LEU A 111 6.15 -3.54 14.15
N LEU A 112 6.71 -2.42 13.75
CA LEU A 112 8.11 -2.30 13.37
C LEU A 112 9.05 -2.45 14.59
N GLU A 113 8.60 -2.06 15.79
CA GLU A 113 9.35 -2.24 17.05
C GLU A 113 9.45 -3.70 17.48
N MET A 114 8.50 -4.52 17.08
CA MET A 114 8.51 -5.96 17.36
C MET A 114 9.53 -6.74 16.51
N VAL A 115 10.13 -6.13 15.48
CA VAL A 115 11.14 -6.80 14.65
C VAL A 115 12.45 -6.94 15.41
N PRO A 116 12.96 -8.18 15.61
CA PRO A 116 14.16 -8.43 16.40
C PRO A 116 15.42 -7.81 15.78
N GLU A 117 16.33 -7.29 16.62
CA GLU A 117 17.56 -6.66 16.15
C GLU A 117 18.55 -7.61 15.46
N ASN A 118 18.45 -8.90 15.77
CA ASN A 118 19.33 -9.96 15.27
C ASN A 118 18.85 -10.60 13.96
N CYS A 119 17.94 -9.98 13.23
CA CYS A 119 17.46 -10.48 11.94
C CYS A 119 17.77 -9.52 10.77
N PRO A 120 17.86 -10.02 9.53
CA PRO A 120 18.15 -9.20 8.34
C PRO A 120 17.14 -8.08 8.11
N GLU A 121 15.88 -8.30 8.45
CA GLU A 121 14.76 -7.38 8.25
C GLU A 121 14.81 -6.16 9.17
N TYR A 122 15.62 -6.24 10.25
CA TYR A 122 15.71 -5.15 11.23
C TYR A 122 16.18 -3.83 10.62
N SER A 123 17.14 -3.88 9.70
CA SER A 123 17.66 -2.67 9.06
C SER A 123 16.54 -1.87 8.35
N GLU A 124 15.65 -2.57 7.66
CA GLU A 124 14.50 -1.95 6.99
C GLU A 124 13.43 -1.48 7.99
N ALA A 125 13.14 -2.28 9.00
CA ALA A 125 12.23 -1.88 10.08
C ALA A 125 12.73 -0.61 10.79
N TYR A 126 14.02 -0.56 11.10
CA TYR A 126 14.66 0.61 11.72
C TYR A 126 14.61 1.84 10.82
N ARG A 127 14.90 1.67 9.51
CA ARG A 127 14.81 2.75 8.52
C ARG A 127 13.40 3.34 8.45
N LEU A 128 12.38 2.50 8.38
CA LEU A 128 10.98 2.93 8.36
C LEU A 128 10.56 3.64 9.66
N ARG A 129 11.02 3.15 10.82
CA ARG A 129 10.80 3.83 12.11
C ARG A 129 11.44 5.21 12.15
N LYS A 130 12.69 5.33 11.66
CA LYS A 130 13.37 6.63 11.55
C LYS A 130 12.63 7.60 10.64
N PHE A 131 12.16 7.11 9.49
CA PHE A 131 11.32 7.88 8.59
C PHE A 131 10.03 8.38 9.29
N LEU A 132 9.31 7.51 9.99
CA LEU A 132 8.08 7.86 10.68
C LEU A 132 8.28 8.90 11.79
N LYS A 133 9.49 9.07 12.33
CA LYS A 133 9.77 10.11 13.35
C LYS A 133 9.54 11.53 12.83
N TYR A 134 9.67 11.76 11.53
CA TYR A 134 9.41 13.07 10.92
C TYR A 134 7.91 13.37 10.77
N ILE A 135 7.06 12.37 10.98
CA ILE A 135 5.60 12.49 10.80
C ILE A 135 4.92 12.70 12.15
N LYS A 136 4.14 13.78 12.29
CA LYS A 136 3.31 14.01 13.47
C LYS A 136 2.05 13.13 13.39
N PRO A 137 1.71 12.34 14.43
CA PRO A 137 0.55 11.44 14.35
C PRO A 137 -0.77 12.22 14.42
N ILE A 138 -1.77 11.68 13.72
CA ILE A 138 -3.18 12.14 13.78
C ILE A 138 -4.02 10.99 14.37
N PRO A 139 -4.92 11.28 15.33
CA PRO A 139 -5.78 10.27 15.92
C PRO A 139 -6.73 9.61 14.91
N ASN A 140 -6.84 8.28 14.94
CA ASN A 140 -7.70 7.48 14.05
C ASN A 140 -9.17 7.92 14.06
N ARG A 141 -9.67 8.46 15.19
CA ARG A 141 -11.05 8.93 15.32
C ARG A 141 -11.43 10.05 14.36
N GLN A 142 -10.43 10.78 13.84
CA GLN A 142 -10.65 11.86 12.88
C GLN A 142 -10.86 11.37 11.44
N VAL A 143 -10.60 10.09 11.17
CA VAL A 143 -10.78 9.50 9.84
C VAL A 143 -12.23 9.04 9.67
N PRO A 144 -12.96 9.49 8.63
CA PRO A 144 -14.33 9.06 8.38
C PRO A 144 -14.45 7.54 8.21
N PRO A 145 -15.58 6.91 8.61
CA PRO A 145 -15.77 5.47 8.46
C PRO A 145 -15.85 5.00 7.00
N THR A 146 -16.12 5.90 6.07
CA THR A 146 -16.14 5.64 4.61
C THR A 146 -14.77 5.80 3.94
N SER A 147 -13.72 6.19 4.71
CA SER A 147 -12.38 6.37 4.15
C SER A 147 -11.75 5.04 3.74
N LEU A 148 -11.03 5.02 2.62
CA LEU A 148 -10.20 3.88 2.19
C LEU A 148 -9.18 3.46 3.28
N LEU A 149 -8.71 4.40 4.10
CA LEU A 149 -7.78 4.10 5.18
C LEU A 149 -8.36 3.19 6.25
N ARG A 150 -9.70 3.08 6.32
CA ARG A 150 -10.36 2.19 7.27
C ARG A 150 -10.08 0.70 7.02
N GLU A 151 -9.67 0.33 5.82
CA GLU A 151 -9.12 -1.00 5.55
C GLU A 151 -7.95 -1.32 6.49
N PHE A 152 -7.07 -0.35 6.73
CA PHE A 152 -5.89 -0.52 7.60
C PHE A 152 -6.22 -0.24 9.07
N LEU A 153 -7.02 0.79 9.34
CA LEU A 153 -7.33 1.24 10.68
C LEU A 153 -8.41 0.41 11.38
N GLY A 154 -9.32 -0.16 10.61
CA GLY A 154 -10.56 -0.75 11.10
C GLY A 154 -11.69 0.26 11.29
N GLY A 155 -12.89 -0.23 11.61
CA GLY A 155 -14.08 0.60 11.78
C GLY A 155 -14.59 1.19 10.46
N SER A 156 -14.42 0.45 9.35
CA SER A 156 -15.04 0.78 8.06
C SER A 156 -16.56 0.62 8.13
N SER A 157 -17.29 1.50 7.43
CA SER A 157 -18.72 1.31 7.16
C SER A 157 -18.98 0.32 6.02
N PHE A 158 -17.94 -0.03 5.26
CA PHE A 158 -18.03 -1.08 4.23
C PHE A 158 -17.78 -2.45 4.85
N LYS A 159 -18.49 -3.46 4.35
CA LYS A 159 -18.23 -4.88 4.68
C LYS A 159 -17.31 -5.43 3.59
N TYR A 160 -16.21 -6.01 4.02
CA TYR A 160 -15.21 -6.65 3.16
C TYR A 160 -15.35 -8.17 3.24
#